data_d4378c6945ebcbb62fa01e7214d272f2
#
_entry.id   d4378c6945ebcbb62fa01e7214d272f2
#
_cell.length_a   1.000
_cell.length_b   1.000
_cell.length_c   1.000
_cell.angle_alpha   90.00
_cell.angle_beta   90.00
_cell.angle_gamma   90.00
#
_symmetry.space_group_name_H-M   'P 1'
#
loop_
_entity.id
_entity.type
_entity.pdbx_description
1 polymer ?
#
loop_
_entity_poly.entity_id
_entity_poly.type
_entity_poly.pdbx_seq_one_letter_code
_entity_poly.pdbx_strand_id
1 'polypeptide(L)'
;MLGFGASSASLLDYLAVKPTFCAESGCETVRASAWAHPLGIPMPVFGLVFFAVMVALALVPRPRLRMVLAIAGGAWALALIALQAFVIGAWCKLCMIVDPIAILLAITVVAGAKTVKPSWRVAALAVPAIAALPIVFAVIGHGSPQPAVALAVTTADPIAREQRPGVATVVDFVDFECPFCRRFAPTLDAALASVKVPVRLVRKMTPLKIHPHAMTAAIAWCCAEAQGKGDAMAKALFAAPVDKLTPEGCEQLAVEVGCDLEKYRKTLADPATLERIKHDAADAKSSGVRGLPTIFIGTQGMGGADYDQATLAAAITRAI
;
A
#
# COMPACT_ATOMS: atom_id res chain seq x y z
N MET A 1 3.38 -12.13 -25.80
CA MET A 1 2.35 -12.95 -25.14
C MET A 1 2.60 -13.07 -23.63
N LEU A 2 3.79 -13.44 -23.16
CA LEU A 2 4.11 -13.48 -21.72
C LEU A 2 3.83 -12.15 -21.01
N GLY A 3 4.22 -11.03 -21.62
CA GLY A 3 3.98 -9.70 -21.05
C GLY A 3 2.49 -9.35 -20.88
N PHE A 4 1.65 -9.76 -21.82
CA PHE A 4 0.20 -9.59 -21.71
C PHE A 4 -0.38 -10.39 -20.55
N GLY A 5 0.01 -11.68 -20.42
CA GLY A 5 -0.42 -12.53 -19.30
C GLY A 5 0.02 -11.98 -17.94
N ALA A 6 1.28 -11.53 -17.83
CA ALA A 6 1.80 -10.94 -16.59
C ALA A 6 1.11 -9.60 -16.22
N SER A 7 0.81 -8.75 -17.21
CA SER A 7 0.04 -7.52 -17.00
C SER A 7 -1.41 -7.81 -16.59
N SER A 8 -2.01 -8.89 -17.14
CA SER A 8 -3.36 -9.33 -16.72
C SER A 8 -3.37 -9.82 -15.27
N ALA A 9 -2.39 -10.63 -14.87
CA ALA A 9 -2.24 -11.09 -13.50
C ALA A 9 -2.04 -9.90 -12.54
N SER A 10 -1.23 -8.91 -12.95
CA SER A 10 -1.03 -7.68 -12.19
C SER A 10 -2.33 -6.87 -12.05
N LEU A 11 -3.12 -6.76 -13.12
CA LEU A 11 -4.42 -6.06 -13.06
C LEU A 11 -5.41 -6.77 -12.15
N LEU A 12 -5.46 -8.10 -12.19
CA LEU A 12 -6.30 -8.87 -11.28
C LEU A 12 -5.95 -8.58 -9.81
N ASP A 13 -4.65 -8.53 -9.48
CA ASP A 13 -4.19 -8.18 -8.14
C ASP A 13 -4.50 -6.73 -7.73
N TYR A 14 -4.55 -5.80 -8.72
CA TYR A 14 -4.95 -4.41 -8.47
C TYR A 14 -6.45 -4.28 -8.17
N LEU A 15 -7.27 -5.13 -8.78
CA LEU A 15 -8.72 -5.12 -8.61
C LEU A 15 -9.19 -6.03 -7.46
N ALA A 16 -8.38 -6.98 -7.03
CA ALA A 16 -8.73 -7.93 -6.00
C ALA A 16 -8.57 -7.34 -4.59
N VAL A 17 -9.53 -7.61 -3.73
CA VAL A 17 -9.46 -7.28 -2.29
C VAL A 17 -8.29 -8.03 -1.62
N LYS A 18 -7.99 -9.24 -2.11
CA LYS A 18 -6.80 -10.03 -1.69
C LYS A 18 -5.98 -10.34 -2.94
N PRO A 19 -4.76 -9.78 -3.07
CA PRO A 19 -3.89 -10.11 -4.19
C PRO A 19 -3.50 -11.60 -4.15
N THR A 20 -3.55 -12.24 -5.31
CA THR A 20 -3.29 -13.68 -5.44
C THR A 20 -1.84 -13.94 -5.85
N PHE A 21 -1.28 -13.10 -6.71
CA PHE A 21 0.04 -13.31 -7.32
C PHE A 21 1.15 -12.54 -6.62
N CYS A 22 0.82 -11.43 -5.97
CA CYS A 22 1.78 -10.55 -5.32
C CYS A 22 1.25 -10.05 -3.98
N ALA A 23 1.19 -10.96 -3.00
CA ALA A 23 0.72 -10.70 -1.64
C ALA A 23 1.84 -10.21 -0.70
N GLU A 24 3.03 -9.90 -1.22
CA GLU A 24 4.18 -9.48 -0.42
C GLU A 24 4.22 -7.96 -0.22
N SER A 25 4.84 -7.52 0.86
CA SER A 25 4.94 -6.10 1.27
C SER A 25 5.47 -5.17 0.16
N GLY A 26 6.42 -5.62 -0.66
CA GLY A 26 6.98 -4.82 -1.75
C GLY A 26 5.96 -4.52 -2.86
N CYS A 27 5.11 -5.49 -3.24
CA CYS A 27 4.06 -5.26 -4.22
C CYS A 27 2.98 -4.32 -3.70
N GLU A 28 2.65 -4.43 -2.43
CA GLU A 28 1.65 -3.58 -1.79
C GLU A 28 2.15 -2.13 -1.71
N THR A 29 3.43 -1.93 -1.35
CA THR A 29 4.06 -0.61 -1.33
C THR A 29 4.04 0.05 -2.71
N VAL A 30 4.37 -0.68 -3.78
CA VAL A 30 4.33 -0.15 -5.14
C VAL A 30 2.90 0.17 -5.56
N ARG A 31 1.94 -0.71 -5.26
CA ARG A 31 0.51 -0.52 -5.59
C ARG A 31 -0.13 0.63 -4.83
N ALA A 32 0.28 0.88 -3.58
CA ALA A 32 -0.18 2.01 -2.77
C ALA A 32 0.51 3.34 -3.12
N SER A 33 1.53 3.32 -4.00
CA SER A 33 2.23 4.54 -4.41
C SER A 33 1.37 5.41 -5.32
N ALA A 34 1.58 6.72 -5.30
CA ALA A 34 0.93 7.67 -6.21
C ALA A 34 1.18 7.35 -7.71
N TRP A 35 2.23 6.61 -8.01
CA TRP A 35 2.61 6.18 -9.35
C TRP A 35 1.85 4.95 -9.85
N ALA A 36 1.14 4.26 -8.96
CA ALA A 36 0.38 3.05 -9.30
C ALA A 36 -0.89 3.34 -10.09
N HIS A 37 -1.41 4.57 -9.99
CA HIS A 37 -2.66 5.00 -10.63
C HIS A 37 -2.50 6.32 -11.37
N PRO A 38 -1.64 6.42 -12.39
CA PRO A 38 -1.53 7.64 -13.19
C PRO A 38 -2.88 7.95 -13.84
N LEU A 39 -3.35 9.21 -13.67
CA LEU A 39 -4.67 9.66 -14.15
C LEU A 39 -5.85 8.85 -13.57
N GLY A 40 -5.69 8.20 -12.41
CA GLY A 40 -6.71 7.34 -11.81
C GLY A 40 -6.85 5.94 -12.44
N ILE A 41 -6.01 5.60 -13.43
CA ILE A 41 -6.03 4.31 -14.12
C ILE A 41 -4.95 3.41 -13.53
N PRO A 42 -5.26 2.16 -13.12
CA PRO A 42 -4.25 1.22 -12.64
C PRO A 42 -3.12 1.00 -13.65
N MET A 43 -1.86 1.10 -13.21
CA MET A 43 -0.69 0.97 -14.07
C MET A 43 -0.68 -0.31 -14.95
N PRO A 44 -1.14 -1.49 -14.49
CA PRO A 44 -1.20 -2.68 -15.33
C PRO A 44 -2.07 -2.54 -16.59
N VAL A 45 -3.04 -1.63 -16.61
CA VAL A 45 -3.87 -1.36 -17.81
C VAL A 45 -3.00 -0.84 -18.95
N PHE A 46 -2.06 0.05 -18.66
CA PHE A 46 -1.12 0.56 -19.68
C PHE A 46 -0.25 -0.56 -20.25
N GLY A 47 0.21 -1.48 -19.40
CA GLY A 47 0.94 -2.68 -19.85
C GLY A 47 0.09 -3.58 -20.77
N LEU A 48 -1.17 -3.83 -20.40
CA LEU A 48 -2.10 -4.60 -21.22
C LEU A 48 -2.32 -3.97 -22.60
N VAL A 49 -2.62 -2.67 -22.63
CA VAL A 49 -2.83 -1.93 -23.87
C VAL A 49 -1.56 -1.97 -24.73
N PHE A 50 -0.40 -1.72 -24.13
CA PHE A 50 0.88 -1.79 -24.84
C PHE A 50 1.11 -3.16 -25.48
N PHE A 51 0.99 -4.26 -24.75
CA PHE A 51 1.21 -5.59 -25.30
C PHE A 51 0.14 -5.99 -26.31
N ALA A 52 -1.13 -5.59 -26.14
CA ALA A 52 -2.19 -5.81 -27.14
C ALA A 52 -1.87 -5.08 -28.46
N VAL A 53 -1.47 -3.82 -28.38
CA VAL A 53 -1.06 -3.04 -29.57
C VAL A 53 0.16 -3.66 -30.22
N MET A 54 1.15 -4.12 -29.48
CA MET A 54 2.33 -4.78 -30.05
C MET A 54 1.99 -6.08 -30.76
N VAL A 55 1.04 -6.88 -30.23
CA VAL A 55 0.53 -8.08 -30.91
C VAL A 55 -0.20 -7.69 -32.20
N ALA A 56 -1.08 -6.70 -32.18
CA ALA A 56 -1.78 -6.22 -33.37
C ALA A 56 -0.80 -5.73 -34.44
N LEU A 57 0.22 -4.98 -34.06
CA LEU A 57 1.28 -4.50 -34.97
C LEU A 57 2.21 -5.60 -35.47
N ALA A 58 2.26 -6.75 -34.82
CA ALA A 58 2.97 -7.93 -35.38
C ALA A 58 2.27 -8.53 -36.56
N LEU A 59 0.93 -8.33 -36.68
CA LEU A 59 0.09 -8.83 -37.77
C LEU A 59 0.00 -7.85 -38.96
N VAL A 60 0.34 -6.59 -38.75
CA VAL A 60 0.24 -5.52 -39.74
C VAL A 60 1.65 -5.13 -40.24
N PRO A 61 1.89 -4.95 -41.53
CA PRO A 61 3.21 -4.59 -42.09
C PRO A 61 3.55 -3.09 -41.84
N ARG A 62 3.70 -2.69 -40.58
CA ARG A 62 4.09 -1.33 -40.18
C ARG A 62 5.35 -1.34 -39.32
N PRO A 63 6.52 -1.68 -39.87
CA PRO A 63 7.73 -1.92 -39.11
C PRO A 63 8.23 -0.66 -38.34
N ARG A 64 8.07 0.53 -38.92
CA ARG A 64 8.48 1.79 -38.27
C ARG A 64 7.66 2.07 -37.02
N LEU A 65 6.33 1.94 -37.07
CA LEU A 65 5.46 2.18 -35.92
C LEU A 65 5.73 1.15 -34.83
N ARG A 66 5.87 -0.14 -35.20
CA ARG A 66 6.22 -1.21 -34.24
C ARG A 66 7.55 -0.93 -33.55
N MET A 67 8.57 -0.46 -34.27
CA MET A 67 9.88 -0.12 -33.70
C MET A 67 9.79 1.05 -32.73
N VAL A 68 9.10 2.14 -33.10
CA VAL A 68 8.93 3.31 -32.25
C VAL A 68 8.21 2.95 -30.95
N LEU A 69 7.10 2.23 -31.04
CA LEU A 69 6.34 1.82 -29.85
C LEU A 69 7.10 0.82 -28.99
N ALA A 70 7.87 -0.11 -29.57
CA ALA A 70 8.69 -1.03 -28.81
C ALA A 70 9.79 -0.28 -28.01
N ILE A 71 10.47 0.68 -28.65
CA ILE A 71 11.49 1.51 -27.98
C ILE A 71 10.84 2.34 -26.87
N ALA A 72 9.70 2.98 -27.13
CA ALA A 72 8.98 3.78 -26.13
C ALA A 72 8.56 2.93 -24.93
N GLY A 73 8.01 1.72 -25.17
CA GLY A 73 7.62 0.81 -24.10
C GLY A 73 8.80 0.28 -23.29
N GLY A 74 9.92 -0.03 -23.94
CA GLY A 74 11.15 -0.43 -23.27
C GLY A 74 11.76 0.69 -22.42
N ALA A 75 11.78 1.92 -22.92
CA ALA A 75 12.22 3.09 -22.17
C ALA A 75 11.32 3.37 -20.96
N TRP A 76 10.01 3.24 -21.13
CA TRP A 76 9.04 3.36 -20.03
C TRP A 76 9.26 2.29 -18.97
N ALA A 77 9.49 1.05 -19.35
CA ALA A 77 9.79 -0.05 -18.42
C ALA A 77 11.07 0.21 -17.61
N LEU A 78 12.13 0.75 -18.25
CA LEU A 78 13.35 1.16 -17.56
C LEU A 78 13.06 2.27 -16.55
N ALA A 79 12.23 3.25 -16.90
CA ALA A 79 11.82 4.33 -15.99
C ALA A 79 11.04 3.78 -14.80
N LEU A 80 10.15 2.79 -14.98
CA LEU A 80 9.41 2.15 -13.89
C LEU A 80 10.33 1.35 -12.96
N ILE A 81 11.32 0.64 -13.49
CA ILE A 81 12.35 -0.04 -12.69
C ILE A 81 13.15 0.97 -11.86
N ALA A 82 13.60 2.07 -12.48
CA ALA A 82 14.32 3.13 -11.80
C ALA A 82 13.45 3.80 -10.70
N LEU A 83 12.17 4.03 -10.98
CA LEU A 83 11.22 4.56 -10.02
C LEU A 83 11.08 3.66 -8.78
N GLN A 84 10.97 2.33 -8.99
CA GLN A 84 10.92 1.36 -7.90
C GLN A 84 12.21 1.36 -7.08
N ALA A 85 13.38 1.43 -7.74
CA ALA A 85 14.68 1.39 -7.08
C ALA A 85 15.02 2.66 -6.28
N PHE A 86 14.75 3.85 -6.84
CA PHE A 86 15.28 5.11 -6.32
C PHE A 86 14.23 6.02 -5.66
N VAL A 87 12.94 5.82 -5.97
CA VAL A 87 11.89 6.71 -5.46
C VAL A 87 10.98 5.97 -4.48
N ILE A 88 10.53 4.75 -4.85
CA ILE A 88 9.60 3.98 -4.01
C ILE A 88 10.37 3.17 -2.95
N GLY A 89 11.59 2.72 -3.28
CA GLY A 89 12.40 1.87 -2.39
C GLY A 89 11.82 0.47 -2.15
N ALA A 90 10.93 0.01 -3.03
CA ALA A 90 10.27 -1.29 -2.93
C ALA A 90 10.15 -1.96 -4.29
N TRP A 91 10.21 -3.28 -4.31
CA TRP A 91 10.18 -4.08 -5.53
C TRP A 91 8.86 -4.85 -5.66
N CYS A 92 8.14 -4.62 -6.74
CA CYS A 92 6.96 -5.40 -7.11
C CYS A 92 7.38 -6.57 -7.99
N LYS A 93 7.18 -7.81 -7.53
CA LYS A 93 7.55 -9.02 -8.28
C LYS A 93 6.89 -9.10 -9.65
N LEU A 94 5.61 -8.75 -9.78
CA LEU A 94 4.91 -8.75 -11.06
C LEU A 94 5.47 -7.69 -12.00
N CYS A 95 5.78 -6.50 -11.51
CA CYS A 95 6.43 -5.45 -12.30
C CYS A 95 7.81 -5.92 -12.78
N MET A 96 8.58 -6.60 -11.91
CA MET A 96 9.89 -7.17 -12.27
C MET A 96 9.82 -8.33 -13.27
N ILE A 97 8.63 -8.83 -13.58
CA ILE A 97 8.38 -9.76 -14.69
C ILE A 97 7.97 -8.99 -15.94
N VAL A 98 7.03 -8.05 -15.82
CA VAL A 98 6.46 -7.29 -16.92
C VAL A 98 7.48 -6.38 -17.60
N ASP A 99 8.23 -5.61 -16.79
CA ASP A 99 9.15 -4.58 -17.28
C ASP A 99 10.33 -5.18 -18.08
N PRO A 100 11.04 -6.23 -17.60
CA PRO A 100 12.06 -6.89 -18.40
C PRO A 100 11.52 -7.50 -19.73
N ILE A 101 10.28 -8.00 -19.73
CA ILE A 101 9.66 -8.51 -20.97
C ILE A 101 9.47 -7.38 -21.99
N ALA A 102 9.05 -6.19 -21.55
CA ALA A 102 8.92 -5.03 -22.44
C ALA A 102 10.28 -4.57 -22.99
N ILE A 103 11.33 -4.60 -22.17
CA ILE A 103 12.71 -4.28 -22.58
C ILE A 103 13.22 -5.33 -23.60
N LEU A 104 13.05 -6.62 -23.31
CA LEU A 104 13.45 -7.68 -24.23
C LEU A 104 12.68 -7.60 -25.56
N LEU A 105 11.39 -7.25 -25.53
CA LEU A 105 10.60 -7.01 -26.72
C LEU A 105 11.19 -5.84 -27.55
N ALA A 106 11.59 -4.75 -26.91
CA ALA A 106 12.23 -3.62 -27.57
C ALA A 106 13.55 -4.05 -28.25
N ILE A 107 14.41 -4.77 -27.53
CA ILE A 107 15.67 -5.29 -28.05
C ILE A 107 15.44 -6.21 -29.26
N THR A 108 14.50 -7.16 -29.15
CA THR A 108 14.20 -8.12 -30.22
C THR A 108 13.61 -7.46 -31.47
N VAL A 109 12.74 -6.46 -31.29
CA VAL A 109 12.16 -5.69 -32.41
C VAL A 109 13.25 -4.86 -33.12
N VAL A 110 14.14 -4.25 -32.38
CA VAL A 110 15.26 -3.46 -32.95
C VAL A 110 16.26 -4.38 -33.66
N ALA A 111 16.67 -5.47 -33.01
CA ALA A 111 17.64 -6.43 -33.58
C ALA A 111 17.06 -7.21 -34.76
N GLY A 112 15.77 -7.58 -34.68
CA GLY A 112 15.08 -8.42 -35.66
C GLY A 112 14.47 -7.67 -36.84
N ALA A 113 14.74 -6.38 -37.01
CA ALA A 113 14.16 -5.56 -38.10
C ALA A 113 14.45 -6.10 -39.54
N LYS A 114 15.28 -7.11 -39.68
CA LYS A 114 15.71 -7.68 -40.96
C LYS A 114 15.22 -9.11 -41.27
N THR A 115 14.60 -9.86 -40.35
CA THR A 115 14.56 -11.34 -40.54
C THR A 115 13.28 -12.13 -40.35
N VAL A 116 12.12 -11.60 -39.89
CA VAL A 116 10.98 -12.49 -39.60
C VAL A 116 9.69 -12.13 -40.32
N LYS A 117 9.19 -13.08 -41.15
CA LYS A 117 7.81 -13.09 -41.66
C LYS A 117 6.89 -13.70 -40.59
N PRO A 118 5.93 -12.95 -39.99
CA PRO A 118 5.02 -13.49 -38.99
C PRO A 118 4.01 -14.47 -39.63
N SER A 119 3.84 -15.67 -39.04
CA SER A 119 2.76 -16.58 -39.43
C SER A 119 1.49 -16.20 -38.67
N TRP A 120 0.49 -15.68 -39.40
CA TRP A 120 -0.80 -15.26 -38.83
C TRP A 120 -1.56 -16.40 -38.12
N ARG A 121 -1.31 -17.67 -38.50
CA ARG A 121 -1.94 -18.86 -37.91
C ARG A 121 -1.57 -19.08 -36.44
N VAL A 122 -0.31 -18.83 -36.08
CA VAL A 122 0.14 -18.93 -34.68
C VAL A 122 -0.45 -17.79 -33.82
N ALA A 123 -0.54 -16.58 -34.39
CA ALA A 123 -1.14 -15.44 -33.69
C ALA A 123 -2.66 -15.62 -33.47
N ALA A 124 -3.38 -16.15 -34.50
CA ALA A 124 -4.82 -16.37 -34.42
C ALA A 124 -5.24 -17.40 -33.35
N LEU A 125 -4.38 -18.38 -33.06
CA LEU A 125 -4.65 -19.38 -32.01
C LEU A 125 -4.17 -18.92 -30.62
N ALA A 126 -3.08 -18.18 -30.56
CA ALA A 126 -2.47 -17.80 -29.30
C ALA A 126 -3.10 -16.54 -28.65
N VAL A 127 -3.64 -15.60 -29.45
CA VAL A 127 -4.31 -14.40 -28.95
C VAL A 127 -5.56 -14.74 -28.13
N PRO A 128 -6.52 -15.55 -28.59
CA PRO A 128 -7.70 -15.90 -27.82
C PRO A 128 -7.37 -16.79 -26.62
N ALA A 129 -6.38 -17.70 -26.73
CA ALA A 129 -5.97 -18.54 -25.60
C ALA A 129 -5.37 -17.74 -24.44
N ILE A 130 -4.62 -16.68 -24.73
CA ILE A 130 -3.99 -15.82 -23.71
C ILE A 130 -4.96 -14.75 -23.22
N ALA A 131 -5.86 -14.24 -24.07
CA ALA A 131 -6.95 -13.37 -23.63
C ALA A 131 -7.96 -14.10 -22.72
N ALA A 132 -8.13 -15.42 -22.88
CA ALA A 132 -8.95 -16.25 -22.00
C ALA A 132 -8.27 -16.60 -20.67
N LEU A 133 -6.95 -16.56 -20.57
CA LEU A 133 -6.22 -16.86 -19.34
C LEU A 133 -6.69 -16.03 -18.10
N PRO A 134 -6.84 -14.70 -18.17
CA PRO A 134 -7.37 -13.94 -17.05
C PRO A 134 -8.83 -14.28 -16.76
N ILE A 135 -9.64 -14.62 -17.77
CA ILE A 135 -11.03 -15.05 -17.55
C ILE A 135 -11.07 -16.43 -16.90
N VAL A 136 -10.22 -17.35 -17.33
CA VAL A 136 -10.09 -18.68 -16.72
C VAL A 136 -9.56 -18.57 -15.28
N PHE A 137 -8.56 -17.76 -15.03
CA PHE A 137 -8.08 -17.48 -13.66
C PHE A 137 -9.11 -16.72 -12.83
N ALA A 138 -9.86 -15.78 -13.42
CA ALA A 138 -10.98 -15.14 -12.76
C ALA A 138 -12.09 -16.14 -12.38
N VAL A 139 -12.40 -17.09 -13.24
CA VAL A 139 -13.44 -18.11 -13.00
C VAL A 139 -12.95 -19.19 -12.01
N ILE A 140 -11.69 -19.61 -12.09
CA ILE A 140 -11.10 -20.64 -11.22
C ILE A 140 -10.65 -20.04 -9.88
N GLY A 141 -10.15 -18.80 -9.88
CA GLY A 141 -9.68 -18.08 -8.68
C GLY A 141 -10.77 -17.33 -7.91
N HIS A 142 -11.93 -17.07 -8.52
CA HIS A 142 -13.11 -16.62 -7.84
C HIS A 142 -13.90 -17.83 -7.35
N GLY A 143 -13.46 -18.44 -6.27
CA GLY A 143 -14.45 -18.81 -5.29
C GLY A 143 -15.31 -17.57 -5.08
N SER A 144 -16.65 -17.71 -5.22
CA SER A 144 -17.70 -16.70 -5.19
C SER A 144 -17.29 -15.43 -4.42
N PRO A 145 -17.69 -14.20 -4.83
CA PRO A 145 -17.50 -13.05 -3.98
C PRO A 145 -18.09 -13.46 -2.63
N GLN A 146 -17.23 -13.86 -1.72
CA GLN A 146 -17.65 -14.00 -0.34
C GLN A 146 -18.16 -12.60 0.00
N PRO A 147 -19.45 -12.46 0.36
CA PRO A 147 -19.89 -11.23 1.00
C PRO A 147 -18.81 -10.93 2.02
N ALA A 148 -18.39 -9.66 2.12
CA ALA A 148 -17.40 -9.26 3.10
C ALA A 148 -17.72 -10.07 4.35
N VAL A 149 -16.93 -11.11 4.62
CA VAL A 149 -17.12 -11.93 5.80
C VAL A 149 -16.85 -10.93 6.89
N ALA A 150 -17.90 -10.45 7.51
CA ALA A 150 -17.82 -9.93 8.84
C ALA A 150 -17.06 -11.02 9.58
N LEU A 151 -15.76 -10.84 9.75
CA LEU A 151 -14.93 -11.77 10.50
C LEU A 151 -15.67 -11.93 11.81
N ALA A 152 -16.22 -13.13 12.04
CA ALA A 152 -16.87 -13.43 13.30
C ALA A 152 -15.82 -13.16 14.35
N VAL A 153 -15.94 -12.01 15.01
CA VAL A 153 -14.98 -11.51 15.97
C VAL A 153 -14.99 -12.49 17.14
N THR A 154 -13.99 -13.35 17.17
CA THR A 154 -13.75 -14.16 18.36
C THR A 154 -13.20 -13.25 19.45
N THR A 155 -13.51 -13.51 20.71
CA THR A 155 -13.10 -12.73 21.89
C THR A 155 -11.57 -12.51 22.01
N ALA A 156 -10.78 -13.14 21.16
CA ALA A 156 -9.32 -13.02 21.06
C ALA A 156 -8.85 -12.04 19.97
N ASP A 157 -9.77 -11.43 19.20
CA ASP A 157 -9.40 -10.48 18.14
C ASP A 157 -8.89 -9.17 18.77
N PRO A 158 -7.69 -8.69 18.43
CA PRO A 158 -7.13 -7.45 18.92
C PRO A 158 -8.04 -6.24 18.72
N ILE A 159 -8.80 -6.21 17.64
CA ILE A 159 -9.71 -5.10 17.33
C ILE A 159 -10.95 -5.15 18.21
N ALA A 160 -11.49 -6.35 18.46
CA ALA A 160 -12.65 -6.53 19.32
C ALA A 160 -12.38 -6.09 20.77
N ARG A 161 -11.17 -6.34 21.28
CA ARG A 161 -10.77 -5.92 22.64
C ARG A 161 -10.87 -4.42 22.84
N GLU A 162 -10.65 -3.66 21.77
CA GLU A 162 -10.66 -2.20 21.84
C GLU A 162 -12.06 -1.61 21.79
N GLN A 163 -13.08 -2.36 21.34
CA GLN A 163 -14.43 -1.83 21.20
C GLN A 163 -15.04 -1.44 22.54
N ARG A 164 -15.83 -0.37 22.54
CA ARG A 164 -16.59 0.09 23.71
C ARG A 164 -18.03 0.37 23.31
N PRO A 165 -19.02 -0.12 24.05
CA PRO A 165 -20.43 0.15 23.76
C PRO A 165 -20.73 1.65 23.77
N GLY A 166 -21.49 2.12 22.78
CA GLY A 166 -21.91 3.52 22.67
C GLY A 166 -20.80 4.51 22.28
N VAL A 167 -19.62 4.02 21.86
CA VAL A 167 -18.50 4.86 21.42
C VAL A 167 -17.95 4.30 20.12
N ALA A 168 -17.86 5.12 19.09
CA ALA A 168 -17.21 4.74 17.85
C ALA A 168 -15.69 4.57 18.11
N THR A 169 -15.22 3.32 18.08
CA THR A 169 -13.79 3.05 18.29
C THR A 169 -13.06 3.02 16.95
N VAL A 170 -12.02 3.84 16.84
CA VAL A 170 -11.09 3.86 15.71
C VAL A 170 -9.74 3.33 16.18
N VAL A 171 -9.30 2.21 15.60
CA VAL A 171 -7.96 1.65 15.87
C VAL A 171 -7.07 1.98 14.68
N ASP A 172 -5.99 2.74 14.94
CA ASP A 172 -5.07 3.26 13.94
C ASP A 172 -3.70 2.59 14.10
N PHE A 173 -3.35 1.72 13.14
CA PHE A 173 -2.02 1.12 13.05
C PHE A 173 -1.08 2.07 12.31
N VAL A 174 -0.07 2.56 13.02
CA VAL A 174 0.69 3.74 12.59
C VAL A 174 2.20 3.57 12.71
N ASP A 175 2.89 4.20 11.76
CA ASP A 175 4.32 4.47 11.79
C ASP A 175 4.53 5.96 11.48
N PHE A 176 5.16 6.70 12.39
CA PHE A 176 5.32 8.16 12.27
C PHE A 176 6.32 8.57 11.17
N GLU A 177 7.20 7.67 10.74
CA GLU A 177 8.11 7.91 9.63
C GLU A 177 7.46 7.57 8.27
N CYS A 178 6.43 6.72 8.25
CA CYS A 178 5.77 6.28 7.02
C CYS A 178 5.14 7.46 6.26
N PRO A 179 5.54 7.72 5.00
CA PRO A 179 5.03 8.87 4.23
C PRO A 179 3.53 8.79 3.97
N PHE A 180 2.97 7.59 3.90
CA PHE A 180 1.53 7.38 3.71
C PHE A 180 0.75 7.68 4.99
N CYS A 181 1.27 7.27 6.18
CA CYS A 181 0.67 7.63 7.46
C CYS A 181 0.70 9.15 7.68
N ARG A 182 1.83 9.80 7.37
CA ARG A 182 2.00 11.26 7.46
C ARG A 182 1.00 12.01 6.57
N ARG A 183 0.76 11.53 5.36
CA ARG A 183 -0.23 12.11 4.45
C ARG A 183 -1.66 11.87 4.91
N PHE A 184 -1.94 10.70 5.50
CA PHE A 184 -3.27 10.32 5.95
C PHE A 184 -3.70 10.98 7.27
N ALA A 185 -2.77 11.21 8.19
CA ALA A 185 -3.05 11.73 9.53
C ALA A 185 -3.91 13.01 9.55
N PRO A 186 -3.65 14.05 8.72
CA PRO A 186 -4.51 15.23 8.68
C PRO A 186 -5.95 14.93 8.25
N THR A 187 -6.15 13.98 7.34
CA THR A 187 -7.49 13.56 6.88
C THR A 187 -8.25 12.84 7.97
N LEU A 188 -7.58 11.96 8.71
CA LEU A 188 -8.15 11.27 9.86
C LEU A 188 -8.51 12.27 10.97
N ASP A 189 -7.61 13.18 11.33
CA ASP A 189 -7.85 14.22 12.34
C ASP A 189 -9.05 15.10 11.96
N ALA A 190 -9.15 15.50 10.69
CA ALA A 190 -10.29 16.29 10.19
C ALA A 190 -11.61 15.51 10.26
N ALA A 191 -11.59 14.21 9.93
CA ALA A 191 -12.76 13.35 10.04
C ALA A 191 -13.22 13.21 11.50
N LEU A 192 -12.30 12.93 12.42
CA LEU A 192 -12.57 12.83 13.85
C LEU A 192 -13.16 14.12 14.43
N ALA A 193 -12.66 15.28 14.00
CA ALA A 193 -13.16 16.58 14.43
C ALA A 193 -14.55 16.93 13.87
N SER A 194 -14.94 16.34 12.73
CA SER A 194 -16.21 16.66 12.07
C SER A 194 -17.42 15.86 12.58
N VAL A 195 -17.19 14.74 13.26
CA VAL A 195 -18.28 13.88 13.77
C VAL A 195 -18.79 14.39 15.11
N LYS A 196 -20.09 14.20 15.36
CA LYS A 196 -20.75 14.61 16.61
C LYS A 196 -20.98 13.47 17.60
N VAL A 197 -20.47 12.29 17.26
CA VAL A 197 -20.60 11.08 18.06
C VAL A 197 -19.41 10.92 18.99
N PRO A 198 -19.54 10.25 20.16
CA PRO A 198 -18.37 9.93 20.98
C PRO A 198 -17.40 9.03 20.22
N VAL A 199 -16.14 9.44 20.14
CA VAL A 199 -15.09 8.68 19.43
C VAL A 199 -13.96 8.36 20.38
N ARG A 200 -13.47 7.12 20.31
CA ARG A 200 -12.23 6.69 20.97
C ARG A 200 -11.21 6.32 19.87
N LEU A 201 -10.13 7.08 19.80
CA LEU A 201 -9.00 6.78 18.95
C LEU A 201 -7.97 5.96 19.73
N VAL A 202 -7.60 4.80 19.20
CA VAL A 202 -6.57 3.90 19.75
C VAL A 202 -5.46 3.78 18.72
N ARG A 203 -4.31 4.38 18.98
CA ARG A 203 -3.14 4.20 18.12
C ARG A 203 -2.34 2.99 18.55
N LYS A 204 -1.99 2.15 17.60
CA LYS A 204 -1.14 0.96 17.77
C LYS A 204 0.15 1.14 16.98
N MET A 205 1.26 1.14 17.70
CA MET A 205 2.58 1.39 17.12
C MET A 205 3.04 0.21 16.27
N THR A 206 3.29 0.49 14.99
CA THR A 206 3.70 -0.53 14.01
C THR A 206 4.93 -0.05 13.24
N PRO A 207 6.08 0.16 13.92
CA PRO A 207 7.29 0.68 13.29
C PRO A 207 7.82 -0.30 12.24
N LEU A 208 7.97 0.16 11.00
CA LEU A 208 8.46 -0.64 9.89
C LEU A 208 9.99 -0.70 9.90
N LYS A 209 10.55 -1.88 9.66
CA LYS A 209 12.02 -2.09 9.67
C LYS A 209 12.78 -1.28 8.61
N ILE A 210 12.09 -0.83 7.56
CA ILE A 210 12.67 0.01 6.48
C ILE A 210 12.80 1.47 6.90
N HIS A 211 12.20 1.88 8.01
CA HIS A 211 12.20 3.25 8.50
C HIS A 211 13.16 3.35 9.70
N PRO A 212 14.31 4.01 9.56
CA PRO A 212 15.36 4.02 10.59
C PRO A 212 14.94 4.70 11.90
N HIS A 213 14.02 5.67 11.85
CA HIS A 213 13.57 6.43 13.03
C HIS A 213 12.22 5.97 13.58
N ALA A 214 11.53 5.04 12.92
CA ALA A 214 10.18 4.61 13.27
C ALA A 214 10.07 4.11 14.72
N MET A 215 11.05 3.32 15.17
CA MET A 215 11.07 2.80 16.54
C MET A 215 11.27 3.92 17.57
N THR A 216 12.15 4.88 17.31
CA THR A 216 12.40 6.04 18.15
C THR A 216 11.12 6.88 18.30
N ALA A 217 10.45 7.17 17.20
CA ALA A 217 9.20 7.91 17.21
C ALA A 217 8.06 7.16 17.91
N ALA A 218 7.97 5.84 17.74
CA ALA A 218 6.98 5.01 18.43
C ALA A 218 7.20 5.02 19.96
N ILE A 219 8.44 4.89 20.43
CA ILE A 219 8.79 4.98 21.85
C ILE A 219 8.43 6.37 22.40
N ALA A 220 8.79 7.43 21.68
CA ALA A 220 8.50 8.80 22.07
C ALA A 220 6.99 9.04 22.22
N TRP A 221 6.20 8.51 21.31
CA TRP A 221 4.74 8.58 21.43
C TRP A 221 4.23 7.83 22.68
N CYS A 222 4.72 6.62 22.94
CA CYS A 222 4.35 5.86 24.14
C CYS A 222 4.68 6.64 25.44
N CYS A 223 5.83 7.32 25.49
CA CYS A 223 6.24 8.13 26.63
C CYS A 223 5.30 9.33 26.86
N ALA A 224 4.85 9.97 25.80
CA ALA A 224 3.93 11.09 25.89
C ALA A 224 2.50 10.62 26.19
N GLU A 225 2.09 9.50 25.62
CA GLU A 225 0.77 8.92 25.85
C GLU A 225 0.57 8.47 27.31
N ALA A 226 1.62 7.92 27.94
CA ALA A 226 1.61 7.61 29.38
C ALA A 226 1.36 8.83 30.29
N GLN A 227 1.49 10.04 29.74
CA GLN A 227 1.20 11.32 30.41
C GLN A 227 -0.07 12.01 29.89
N GLY A 228 -0.89 11.30 29.07
CA GLY A 228 -2.09 11.86 28.45
C GLY A 228 -1.81 12.87 27.34
N LYS A 229 -0.60 12.86 26.78
CA LYS A 229 -0.15 13.76 25.70
C LYS A 229 -0.02 13.06 24.33
N GLY A 230 -0.57 11.84 24.21
CA GLY A 230 -0.42 11.01 23.00
C GLY A 230 -0.89 11.69 21.72
N ASP A 231 -2.06 12.36 21.73
CA ASP A 231 -2.58 13.02 20.54
C ASP A 231 -1.74 14.25 20.12
N ALA A 232 -1.29 15.05 21.10
CA ALA A 232 -0.42 16.18 20.82
C ALA A 232 0.93 15.70 20.27
N MET A 233 1.50 14.64 20.85
CA MET A 233 2.75 14.06 20.40
C MET A 233 2.63 13.43 19.00
N ALA A 234 1.52 12.75 18.70
CA ALA A 234 1.29 12.21 17.36
C ALA A 234 1.29 13.31 16.28
N LYS A 235 0.60 14.42 16.54
CA LYS A 235 0.60 15.59 15.64
C LYS A 235 2.00 16.17 15.46
N ALA A 236 2.77 16.33 16.54
CA ALA A 236 4.13 16.84 16.48
C ALA A 236 5.06 15.90 15.70
N LEU A 237 5.00 14.59 15.94
CA LEU A 237 5.79 13.59 15.20
C LEU A 237 5.47 13.55 13.72
N PHE A 238 4.18 13.63 13.33
CA PHE A 238 3.80 13.68 11.93
C PHE A 238 4.20 15.01 11.25
N ALA A 239 4.22 16.13 11.97
CA ALA A 239 4.62 17.42 11.43
C ALA A 239 6.14 17.59 11.32
N ALA A 240 6.90 16.95 12.20
CA ALA A 240 8.37 17.07 12.22
C ALA A 240 9.01 16.49 10.96
N PRO A 241 10.10 17.09 10.43
CA PRO A 241 10.91 16.46 9.39
C PRO A 241 11.42 15.09 9.85
N VAL A 242 11.51 14.13 8.91
CA VAL A 242 11.89 12.74 9.23
C VAL A 242 13.27 12.64 9.88
N ASP A 243 14.23 13.43 9.40
CA ASP A 243 15.59 13.51 9.93
C ASP A 243 15.66 14.07 11.36
N LYS A 244 14.56 14.64 11.87
CA LYS A 244 14.41 15.11 13.25
C LYS A 244 13.77 14.08 14.20
N LEU A 245 13.34 12.94 13.69
CA LEU A 245 12.79 11.85 14.53
C LEU A 245 13.91 11.06 15.26
N THR A 246 15.01 11.72 15.59
CA THR A 246 16.10 11.20 16.45
C THR A 246 15.69 11.19 17.92
N PRO A 247 16.39 10.48 18.81
CA PRO A 247 16.12 10.52 20.24
C PRO A 247 16.05 11.95 20.79
N GLU A 248 17.00 12.80 20.41
CA GLU A 248 17.08 14.20 20.85
C GLU A 248 15.93 15.04 20.29
N GLY A 249 15.61 14.87 19.00
CA GLY A 249 14.50 15.56 18.38
C GLY A 249 13.14 15.14 18.97
N CYS A 250 12.95 13.86 19.25
CA CYS A 250 11.74 13.36 19.91
C CYS A 250 11.61 13.90 21.35
N GLU A 251 12.71 14.03 22.09
CA GLU A 251 12.70 14.65 23.43
C GLU A 251 12.35 16.15 23.34
N GLN A 252 12.84 16.88 22.32
CA GLN A 252 12.44 18.26 22.09
C GLN A 252 10.93 18.38 21.80
N LEU A 253 10.40 17.51 20.94
CA LEU A 253 8.95 17.45 20.67
C LEU A 253 8.16 17.15 21.96
N ALA A 254 8.68 16.28 22.84
CA ALA A 254 8.04 15.99 24.12
C ALA A 254 7.95 17.24 25.01
N VAL A 255 8.98 18.09 25.02
CA VAL A 255 8.95 19.41 25.71
C VAL A 255 7.89 20.31 25.09
N GLU A 256 7.87 20.42 23.77
CA GLU A 256 6.93 21.29 23.03
C GLU A 256 5.48 20.93 23.30
N VAL A 257 5.16 19.62 23.42
CA VAL A 257 3.80 19.16 23.75
C VAL A 257 3.50 19.16 25.26
N GLY A 258 4.44 19.64 26.08
CA GLY A 258 4.25 19.83 27.52
C GLY A 258 4.38 18.54 28.34
N CYS A 259 5.22 17.59 27.92
CA CYS A 259 5.56 16.42 28.72
C CYS A 259 6.50 16.81 29.86
N ASP A 260 6.32 16.13 31.00
CA ASP A 260 7.31 16.09 32.08
C ASP A 260 8.48 15.21 31.63
N LEU A 261 9.67 15.80 31.52
CA LEU A 261 10.86 15.10 31.02
C LEU A 261 11.35 13.99 31.94
N GLU A 262 11.18 14.10 33.21
CA GLU A 262 11.59 13.05 34.16
C GLU A 262 10.71 11.79 33.94
N LYS A 263 9.40 12.00 33.88
CA LYS A 263 8.46 10.90 33.55
C LYS A 263 8.69 10.34 32.14
N TYR A 264 8.97 11.21 31.18
CA TYR A 264 9.29 10.79 29.79
C TYR A 264 10.50 9.86 29.77
N ARG A 265 11.62 10.27 30.37
CA ARG A 265 12.84 9.47 30.43
C ARG A 265 12.68 8.19 31.23
N LYS A 266 11.88 8.21 32.31
CA LYS A 266 11.53 7.01 33.06
C LYS A 266 10.78 6.00 32.21
N THR A 267 9.77 6.43 31.46
CA THR A 267 8.99 5.57 30.55
C THR A 267 9.85 5.08 29.37
N LEU A 268 10.75 5.93 28.87
CA LEU A 268 11.69 5.58 27.81
C LEU A 268 12.64 4.45 28.23
N ALA A 269 13.08 4.47 29.48
CA ALA A 269 13.96 3.43 30.05
C ALA A 269 13.21 2.16 30.48
N ASP A 270 11.88 2.19 30.53
CA ASP A 270 11.06 1.05 30.96
C ASP A 270 10.96 0.00 29.86
N PRO A 271 11.40 -1.24 30.10
CA PRO A 271 11.24 -2.35 29.15
C PRO A 271 9.78 -2.58 28.70
N ALA A 272 8.80 -2.25 29.54
CA ALA A 272 7.38 -2.38 29.22
C ALA A 272 6.97 -1.52 28.02
N THR A 273 7.64 -0.40 27.78
CA THR A 273 7.40 0.43 26.58
C THR A 273 7.71 -0.32 25.29
N LEU A 274 8.82 -1.04 25.27
CA LEU A 274 9.21 -1.84 24.10
C LEU A 274 8.29 -3.06 23.89
N GLU A 275 7.90 -3.71 25.00
CA GLU A 275 6.95 -4.82 24.97
C GLU A 275 5.57 -4.38 24.46
N ARG A 276 5.10 -3.20 24.82
CA ARG A 276 3.88 -2.59 24.28
C ARG A 276 3.95 -2.46 22.75
N ILE A 277 5.04 -1.91 22.21
CA ILE A 277 5.22 -1.74 20.76
C ILE A 277 5.27 -3.10 20.06
N LYS A 278 5.95 -4.09 20.64
CA LYS A 278 5.96 -5.47 20.12
C LYS A 278 4.55 -6.08 20.11
N HIS A 279 3.79 -5.84 21.15
CA HIS A 279 2.39 -6.29 21.25
C HIS A 279 1.52 -5.62 20.17
N ASP A 280 1.63 -4.30 19.98
CA ASP A 280 0.90 -3.56 18.95
C ASP A 280 1.26 -4.07 17.54
N ALA A 281 2.53 -4.37 17.28
CA ALA A 281 2.97 -4.97 16.01
C ALA A 281 2.44 -6.40 15.82
N ALA A 282 2.32 -7.19 16.91
CA ALA A 282 1.70 -8.50 16.87
C ALA A 282 0.19 -8.41 16.62
N ASP A 283 -0.49 -7.44 17.23
CA ASP A 283 -1.89 -7.13 16.96
C ASP A 283 -2.12 -6.75 15.49
N ALA A 284 -1.24 -5.93 14.90
CA ALA A 284 -1.30 -5.59 13.49
C ALA A 284 -1.26 -6.85 12.62
N LYS A 285 -0.31 -7.75 12.90
CA LYS A 285 -0.15 -9.00 12.15
C LYS A 285 -1.38 -9.91 12.30
N SER A 286 -1.90 -10.11 13.51
CA SER A 286 -3.06 -10.99 13.76
C SER A 286 -4.37 -10.40 13.23
N SER A 287 -4.48 -9.07 13.17
CA SER A 287 -5.62 -8.37 12.54
C SER A 287 -5.54 -8.32 11.01
N GLY A 288 -4.51 -8.91 10.40
CA GLY A 288 -4.34 -8.96 8.95
C GLY A 288 -3.89 -7.63 8.31
N VAL A 289 -3.27 -6.74 9.09
CA VAL A 289 -2.64 -5.50 8.58
C VAL A 289 -1.48 -5.88 7.68
N ARG A 290 -1.51 -5.44 6.42
CA ARG A 290 -0.50 -5.75 5.40
C ARG A 290 0.33 -4.56 4.98
N GLY A 291 -0.14 -3.35 5.27
CA GLY A 291 0.49 -2.09 4.94
C GLY A 291 -0.04 -0.97 5.82
N LEU A 292 0.61 0.17 5.77
CA LEU A 292 0.25 1.35 6.55
C LEU A 292 -0.05 2.54 5.63
N PRO A 293 -0.99 3.40 5.98
CA PRO A 293 -1.87 3.32 7.15
C PRO A 293 -2.93 2.21 7.00
N THR A 294 -3.30 1.58 8.10
CA THR A 294 -4.50 0.74 8.21
C THR A 294 -5.25 1.14 9.47
N ILE A 295 -6.54 1.44 9.31
CA ILE A 295 -7.43 1.75 10.42
C ILE A 295 -8.56 0.74 10.48
N PHE A 296 -9.10 0.53 11.68
CA PHE A 296 -10.35 -0.17 11.88
C PHE A 296 -11.34 0.80 12.52
N ILE A 297 -12.52 0.92 11.93
CA ILE A 297 -13.63 1.71 12.46
C ILE A 297 -14.69 0.71 12.91
N GLY A 298 -14.93 0.63 14.22
CA GLY A 298 -15.60 -0.54 14.78
C GLY A 298 -14.76 -1.79 14.51
N THR A 299 -15.36 -2.78 13.85
CA THR A 299 -14.68 -4.02 13.43
C THR A 299 -14.29 -4.04 11.95
N GLN A 300 -14.62 -2.97 11.20
CA GLN A 300 -14.35 -2.90 9.77
C GLN A 300 -12.95 -2.32 9.51
N GLY A 301 -12.08 -3.12 8.89
CA GLY A 301 -10.74 -2.70 8.46
C GLY A 301 -10.80 -1.88 7.18
N MET A 302 -10.05 -0.79 7.16
CA MET A 302 -9.85 0.09 6.00
C MET A 302 -8.35 0.32 5.83
N GLY A 303 -7.79 -0.11 4.71
CA GLY A 303 -6.36 0.07 4.39
C GLY A 303 -6.14 1.10 3.29
N GLY A 304 -4.99 1.80 3.35
CA GLY A 304 -4.60 2.79 2.37
C GLY A 304 -4.83 4.24 2.79
N ALA A 305 -4.16 5.16 2.08
CA ALA A 305 -4.14 6.58 2.41
C ALA A 305 -5.18 7.42 1.62
N ASP A 306 -6.02 6.77 0.83
CA ASP A 306 -6.83 7.45 -0.20
C ASP A 306 -8.29 7.70 0.23
N TYR A 307 -8.62 7.51 1.52
CA TYR A 307 -9.94 7.85 2.04
C TYR A 307 -10.05 9.35 2.27
N ASP A 308 -11.12 9.93 1.76
CA ASP A 308 -11.48 11.33 2.05
C ASP A 308 -12.13 11.48 3.45
N GLN A 309 -12.12 12.71 3.94
CA GLN A 309 -12.68 13.07 5.23
C GLN A 309 -14.16 12.65 5.37
N ALA A 310 -14.97 12.83 4.32
CA ALA A 310 -16.40 12.56 4.37
C ALA A 310 -16.69 11.07 4.50
N THR A 311 -15.95 10.23 3.76
CA THR A 311 -16.04 8.76 3.84
C THR A 311 -15.68 8.26 5.23
N LEU A 312 -14.60 8.76 5.83
CA LEU A 312 -14.18 8.41 7.18
C LEU A 312 -15.21 8.86 8.22
N ALA A 313 -15.68 10.10 8.15
CA ALA A 313 -16.69 10.63 9.08
C ALA A 313 -18.00 9.83 9.02
N ALA A 314 -18.44 9.45 7.82
CA ALA A 314 -19.62 8.61 7.64
C ALA A 314 -19.42 7.20 8.23
N ALA A 315 -18.23 6.60 8.07
CA ALA A 315 -17.90 5.29 8.66
C ALA A 315 -17.88 5.37 10.19
N ILE A 316 -17.23 6.39 10.76
CA ILE A 316 -17.16 6.61 12.22
C ILE A 316 -18.58 6.79 12.79
N THR A 317 -19.41 7.58 12.12
CA THR A 317 -20.79 7.84 12.60
C THR A 317 -21.64 6.56 12.62
N ARG A 318 -21.40 5.61 11.70
CA ARG A 318 -22.13 4.31 11.64
C ARG A 318 -21.61 3.27 12.62
N ALA A 319 -20.48 3.49 13.27
CA ALA A 319 -19.79 2.49 14.09
C ALA A 319 -20.19 2.52 15.59
N ILE A 320 -21.30 3.17 15.92
CA ILE A 320 -21.88 3.21 17.29
C ILE A 320 -22.84 2.05 17.50
#